data_92ef57bec9f813aedb5466d438b114b8
#
_entry.id   92ef57bec9f813aedb5466d438b114b8
#
_cell.length_a   1.000
_cell.length_b   1.000
_cell.length_c   1.000
_cell.angle_alpha   90.00
_cell.angle_beta   90.00
_cell.angle_gamma   90.00
#
_symmetry.space_group_name_H-M   'P 1'
#
loop_
_entity.id
_entity.type
_entity.pdbx_description
1 polymer ?
#
loop_
_entity_poly.entity_id
_entity_poly.type
_entity_poly.pdbx_seq_one_letter_code
_entity_poly.pdbx_strand_id
1 'polypeptide(L)'
;MIAYKYRSGRGTKDGNGNDVFERDIELLSLDTIYIPTIEQLNDPAEALFDDSLFNLQMKLFRPFASSDAMEQVKDSVHDLYNKVRSSGIYSLSKDPANELMWAYYASGHCGYSIIFDTEVISRSFREVKYDNMNEFDVVYSTKLPQFDITKIMGQSIVDMLKCFVGNKSKAWNHEAEHRLVFEKGGRRLKIDYRAIKGFVFGSRMAEEDIDFMMKTFSGRDLEYSKIVLKENSYELLLKKLKDRYPTDEKYCPNKVEYNLEELLMNEKIVGGVGYKYRNFVEAALKEVSREPFVIGIDHIVVRDDQKYPNIVIWAKINQEDTYRPFRKFEYDVVEEKLIANKD
;
A
#
# COMPACT_ATOMS: atom_id res chain seq x y z
N MET A 1 -5.26 -7.84 -5.37
CA MET A 1 -4.64 -8.42 -6.59
C MET A 1 -3.12 -8.31 -6.51
N ILE A 2 -2.38 -9.09 -7.34
CA ILE A 2 -0.91 -8.95 -7.45
C ILE A 2 -0.59 -7.88 -8.49
N ALA A 3 0.31 -6.96 -8.12
CA ALA A 3 0.81 -5.90 -8.99
C ALA A 3 2.29 -5.59 -8.67
N TYR A 4 2.97 -4.89 -9.57
CA TYR A 4 4.42 -4.78 -9.60
C TYR A 4 4.87 -3.32 -9.56
N LYS A 5 5.80 -2.97 -8.67
CA LYS A 5 6.44 -1.65 -8.62
C LYS A 5 7.87 -1.74 -9.11
N TYR A 6 8.13 -1.25 -10.31
CA TYR A 6 9.46 -1.18 -10.86
C TYR A 6 10.29 -0.09 -10.19
N ARG A 7 11.54 -0.39 -9.87
CA ARG A 7 12.46 0.50 -9.15
C ARG A 7 13.87 0.42 -9.72
N SER A 8 14.54 1.56 -9.68
CA SER A 8 15.92 1.69 -10.16
C SER A 8 16.90 0.87 -9.33
N GLY A 9 17.95 0.39 -9.97
CA GLY A 9 19.08 -0.23 -9.30
C GLY A 9 20.06 0.79 -8.71
N ARG A 10 21.09 0.29 -8.06
CA ARG A 10 22.16 1.08 -7.45
C ARG A 10 22.85 1.99 -8.48
N GLY A 11 23.26 3.18 -8.02
CA GLY A 11 23.92 4.20 -8.84
C GLY A 11 22.98 5.23 -9.46
N THR A 12 21.66 5.04 -9.44
CA THR A 12 20.68 6.06 -9.81
C THR A 12 20.53 7.06 -8.67
N LYS A 13 20.76 8.35 -8.94
CA LYS A 13 20.67 9.42 -7.92
C LYS A 13 19.33 10.15 -8.03
N ASP A 14 18.77 10.55 -6.88
CA ASP A 14 17.64 11.48 -6.81
C ASP A 14 18.12 12.94 -6.95
N GLY A 15 17.15 13.88 -6.96
CA GLY A 15 17.45 15.32 -7.08
C GLY A 15 18.32 15.90 -5.95
N ASN A 16 18.48 15.17 -4.83
CA ASN A 16 19.33 15.55 -3.70
C ASN A 16 20.68 14.81 -3.71
N GLY A 17 20.94 13.99 -4.72
CA GLY A 17 22.19 13.22 -4.86
C GLY A 17 22.22 11.90 -4.07
N ASN A 18 21.14 11.50 -3.39
CA ASN A 18 21.05 10.23 -2.68
C ASN A 18 20.86 9.07 -3.65
N ASP A 19 21.38 7.90 -3.32
CA ASP A 19 21.15 6.69 -4.09
C ASP A 19 19.70 6.23 -3.92
N VAL A 20 18.97 6.13 -5.04
CA VAL A 20 17.54 5.76 -5.04
C VAL A 20 17.33 4.35 -4.54
N PHE A 21 18.23 3.41 -4.90
CA PHE A 21 18.14 2.03 -4.45
C PHE A 21 18.29 1.91 -2.93
N GLU A 22 19.31 2.54 -2.35
CA GLU A 22 19.56 2.49 -0.90
C GLU A 22 18.40 3.10 -0.12
N ARG A 23 17.92 4.26 -0.54
CA ARG A 23 16.77 4.93 0.07
C ARG A 23 15.51 4.06 0.03
N ASP A 24 15.24 3.43 -1.11
CA ASP A 24 14.04 2.62 -1.29
C ASP A 24 14.09 1.33 -0.47
N ILE A 25 15.26 0.66 -0.40
CA ILE A 25 15.44 -0.53 0.43
C ILE A 25 15.33 -0.18 1.92
N GLU A 26 15.89 0.96 2.35
CA GLU A 26 15.72 1.45 3.72
C GLU A 26 14.24 1.65 4.07
N LEU A 27 13.47 2.36 3.23
CA LEU A 27 12.04 2.57 3.46
C LEU A 27 11.27 1.24 3.51
N LEU A 28 11.50 0.34 2.57
CA LEU A 28 10.83 -0.96 2.51
C LEU A 28 11.19 -1.85 3.69
N SER A 29 12.44 -1.77 4.20
CA SER A 29 12.85 -2.51 5.39
C SER A 29 12.10 -2.08 6.65
N LEU A 30 11.62 -0.83 6.67
CA LEU A 30 10.77 -0.24 7.70
C LEU A 30 9.26 -0.34 7.38
N ASP A 31 8.88 -1.19 6.43
CA ASP A 31 7.49 -1.37 5.96
C ASP A 31 6.85 -0.07 5.48
N THR A 32 7.62 0.79 4.87
CA THR A 32 7.23 2.14 4.48
C THR A 32 7.36 2.32 2.97
N ILE A 33 6.36 2.96 2.37
CA ILE A 33 6.39 3.38 0.97
C ILE A 33 6.28 4.91 0.87
N TYR A 34 6.86 5.48 -0.19
CA TYR A 34 6.68 6.89 -0.51
C TYR A 34 5.56 7.05 -1.53
N ILE A 35 4.58 7.89 -1.23
CA ILE A 35 3.45 8.20 -2.10
C ILE A 35 3.74 9.51 -2.82
N PRO A 36 4.05 9.50 -4.12
CA PRO A 36 4.32 10.74 -4.87
C PRO A 36 3.05 11.56 -5.07
N THR A 37 3.23 12.88 -5.25
CA THR A 37 2.19 13.77 -5.78
C THR A 37 2.05 13.61 -7.29
N ILE A 38 0.98 14.14 -7.87
CA ILE A 38 0.80 14.16 -9.33
C ILE A 38 1.99 14.81 -10.04
N GLU A 39 2.52 15.91 -9.50
CA GLU A 39 3.64 16.68 -10.08
C GLU A 39 4.97 15.89 -10.08
N GLN A 40 5.05 14.82 -9.29
CA GLN A 40 6.22 13.93 -9.25
C GLN A 40 6.10 12.73 -10.19
N LEU A 41 4.99 12.61 -10.92
CA LEU A 41 4.82 11.56 -11.92
C LEU A 41 5.55 11.93 -13.22
N ASN A 42 5.90 10.92 -14.02
CA ASN A 42 6.71 11.12 -15.23
C ASN A 42 5.94 11.74 -16.40
N ASP A 43 4.62 11.54 -16.46
CA ASP A 43 3.81 12.05 -17.56
C ASP A 43 3.36 13.49 -17.23
N PRO A 44 3.82 14.50 -18.01
CA PRO A 44 3.41 15.89 -17.82
C PRO A 44 1.91 16.13 -18.14
N ALA A 45 1.25 15.17 -18.79
CA ALA A 45 -0.18 15.21 -19.08
C ALA A 45 -1.05 14.57 -17.97
N GLU A 46 -0.47 14.21 -16.83
CA GLU A 46 -1.23 13.68 -15.70
C GLU A 46 -2.28 14.65 -15.19
N ALA A 47 -3.48 14.13 -14.91
CA ALA A 47 -4.65 14.88 -14.45
C ALA A 47 -5.12 16.01 -15.40
N LEU A 48 -4.69 16.01 -16.67
CA LEU A 48 -5.27 16.88 -17.68
C LEU A 48 -6.65 16.35 -18.11
N PHE A 49 -7.56 17.28 -18.37
CA PHE A 49 -8.88 17.00 -18.90
C PHE A 49 -9.31 18.07 -19.92
N ASP A 50 -10.26 17.74 -20.77
CA ASP A 50 -10.91 18.66 -21.70
C ASP A 50 -12.09 19.35 -21.02
N ASP A 51 -11.99 20.63 -20.76
CA ASP A 51 -13.02 21.47 -20.12
C ASP A 51 -14.02 22.11 -21.10
N SER A 52 -13.89 21.82 -22.39
CA SER A 52 -14.73 22.43 -23.44
C SER A 52 -16.22 22.14 -23.23
N LEU A 53 -16.54 20.90 -22.87
CA LEU A 53 -17.93 20.48 -22.54
C LEU A 53 -18.44 21.18 -21.29
N PHE A 54 -17.64 21.26 -20.23
CA PHE A 54 -17.97 21.98 -19.00
C PHE A 54 -18.31 23.43 -19.29
N ASN A 55 -17.45 24.12 -20.04
CA ASN A 55 -17.64 25.51 -20.41
C ASN A 55 -18.91 25.72 -21.26
N LEU A 56 -19.22 24.79 -22.16
CA LEU A 56 -20.45 24.80 -22.93
C LEU A 56 -21.69 24.62 -22.02
N GLN A 57 -21.67 23.65 -21.15
CA GLN A 57 -22.75 23.38 -20.19
C GLN A 57 -23.01 24.58 -19.26
N MET A 58 -21.95 25.19 -18.74
CA MET A 58 -22.06 26.41 -17.93
C MET A 58 -22.75 27.56 -18.69
N LYS A 59 -22.44 27.74 -20.00
CA LYS A 59 -23.12 28.73 -20.83
C LYS A 59 -24.60 28.40 -21.04
N LEU A 60 -24.94 27.13 -21.26
CA LEU A 60 -26.30 26.67 -21.47
C LEU A 60 -27.16 26.78 -20.20
N PHE A 61 -26.60 26.53 -19.02
CA PHE A 61 -27.32 26.61 -17.74
C PHE A 61 -27.50 28.05 -17.21
N ARG A 62 -26.66 28.99 -17.67
CA ARG A 62 -26.69 30.40 -17.22
C ARG A 62 -28.04 31.07 -17.27
N PRO A 63 -28.95 30.87 -18.27
CA PRO A 63 -30.26 31.46 -18.29
C PRO A 63 -31.25 30.90 -17.26
N PHE A 64 -30.96 29.71 -16.69
CA PHE A 64 -31.85 28.94 -15.84
C PHE A 64 -31.39 28.87 -14.37
N ALA A 65 -30.18 29.38 -14.07
CA ALA A 65 -29.60 29.34 -12.74
C ALA A 65 -29.25 30.75 -12.24
N SER A 66 -29.30 30.97 -10.94
CA SER A 66 -28.84 32.22 -10.34
C SER A 66 -27.31 32.36 -10.50
N SER A 67 -26.83 33.61 -10.45
CA SER A 67 -25.38 33.89 -10.47
C SER A 67 -24.67 33.15 -9.35
N ASP A 68 -25.26 33.13 -8.15
CA ASP A 68 -24.67 32.46 -6.96
C ASP A 68 -24.60 30.95 -7.14
N ALA A 69 -25.63 30.31 -7.71
CA ALA A 69 -25.59 28.87 -8.01
C ALA A 69 -24.49 28.51 -9.03
N MET A 70 -24.29 29.37 -10.03
CA MET A 70 -23.24 29.16 -11.03
C MET A 70 -21.85 29.35 -10.44
N GLU A 71 -21.67 30.28 -9.51
CA GLU A 71 -20.41 30.50 -8.79
C GLU A 71 -20.11 29.32 -7.86
N GLN A 72 -21.09 28.83 -7.10
CA GLN A 72 -20.94 27.62 -6.26
C GLN A 72 -20.51 26.38 -7.06
N VAL A 73 -21.03 26.18 -8.28
CA VAL A 73 -20.60 25.08 -9.15
C VAL A 73 -19.12 25.24 -9.54
N LYS A 74 -18.69 26.44 -9.92
CA LYS A 74 -17.28 26.71 -10.27
C LYS A 74 -16.37 26.49 -9.08
N ASP A 75 -16.74 26.96 -7.91
CA ASP A 75 -15.96 26.80 -6.67
C ASP A 75 -15.84 25.31 -6.30
N SER A 76 -16.93 24.56 -6.41
CA SER A 76 -16.95 23.12 -6.15
C SER A 76 -16.01 22.35 -7.10
N VAL A 77 -15.98 22.74 -8.38
CA VAL A 77 -15.08 22.15 -9.37
C VAL A 77 -13.63 22.54 -9.08
N HIS A 78 -13.39 23.79 -8.69
CA HIS A 78 -12.04 24.24 -8.32
C HIS A 78 -11.53 23.50 -7.07
N ASP A 79 -12.35 23.33 -6.06
CA ASP A 79 -12.02 22.58 -4.85
C ASP A 79 -11.74 21.09 -5.15
N LEU A 80 -12.54 20.48 -6.03
CA LEU A 80 -12.30 19.13 -6.51
C LEU A 80 -10.94 19.02 -7.21
N TYR A 81 -10.64 19.96 -8.11
CA TYR A 81 -9.36 20.00 -8.83
C TYR A 81 -8.18 20.14 -7.88
N ASN A 82 -8.29 21.00 -6.87
CA ASN A 82 -7.27 21.17 -5.83
C ASN A 82 -7.06 19.89 -5.02
N LYS A 83 -8.15 19.19 -4.65
CA LYS A 83 -8.09 17.88 -3.99
C LYS A 83 -7.38 16.84 -4.86
N VAL A 84 -7.73 16.78 -6.14
CA VAL A 84 -7.06 15.89 -7.10
C VAL A 84 -5.56 16.18 -7.18
N ARG A 85 -5.15 17.44 -7.29
CA ARG A 85 -3.74 17.82 -7.33
C ARG A 85 -2.97 17.49 -6.07
N SER A 86 -3.61 17.53 -4.91
CA SER A 86 -3.00 17.15 -3.63
C SER A 86 -2.96 15.64 -3.40
N SER A 87 -3.69 14.86 -4.19
CA SER A 87 -3.75 13.40 -4.06
C SER A 87 -2.38 12.76 -4.27
N GLY A 88 -2.18 11.66 -3.58
CA GLY A 88 -1.02 10.81 -3.76
C GLY A 88 -1.34 9.65 -4.71
N ILE A 89 -0.44 9.36 -5.63
CA ILE A 89 -0.63 8.29 -6.61
C ILE A 89 0.53 7.30 -6.52
N TYR A 90 0.22 6.07 -6.13
CA TYR A 90 1.16 4.97 -6.15
C TYR A 90 0.87 4.07 -7.35
N SER A 91 1.63 4.28 -8.42
CA SER A 91 1.47 3.56 -9.69
C SER A 91 2.14 2.20 -9.62
N LEU A 92 1.40 1.16 -10.00
CA LEU A 92 1.85 -0.22 -10.10
C LEU A 92 1.60 -0.70 -11.54
N SER A 93 2.35 -1.70 -12.00
CA SER A 93 2.09 -2.38 -13.26
C SER A 93 1.44 -3.75 -13.00
N LYS A 94 0.58 -4.20 -13.90
CA LYS A 94 0.04 -5.58 -13.86
C LYS A 94 0.95 -6.59 -14.55
N ASP A 95 1.97 -6.12 -15.27
CA ASP A 95 2.88 -6.97 -16.06
C ASP A 95 4.29 -6.98 -15.45
N PRO A 96 4.79 -8.12 -14.96
CA PRO A 96 6.14 -8.25 -14.42
C PRO A 96 7.25 -8.40 -15.47
N ALA A 97 6.88 -8.64 -16.74
CA ALA A 97 7.82 -9.03 -17.78
C ALA A 97 7.86 -8.08 -18.98
N ASN A 98 7.33 -6.87 -18.83
CA ASN A 98 7.31 -5.87 -19.89
C ASN A 98 8.71 -5.26 -20.14
N GLU A 99 9.25 -5.40 -21.33
CA GLU A 99 10.60 -4.91 -21.71
C GLU A 99 10.75 -3.40 -21.50
N LEU A 100 9.74 -2.61 -21.87
CA LEU A 100 9.80 -1.14 -21.74
C LEU A 100 9.78 -0.72 -20.27
N MET A 101 9.03 -1.43 -19.42
CA MET A 101 9.03 -1.18 -17.98
C MET A 101 10.40 -1.44 -17.37
N TRP A 102 11.06 -2.53 -17.76
CA TRP A 102 12.43 -2.84 -17.31
C TRP A 102 13.45 -1.84 -17.85
N ALA A 103 13.28 -1.37 -19.07
CA ALA A 103 14.16 -0.37 -19.68
C ALA A 103 14.04 1.00 -19.01
N TYR A 104 12.82 1.50 -18.82
CA TYR A 104 12.59 2.88 -18.36
C TYR A 104 12.60 3.03 -16.85
N TYR A 105 12.03 2.08 -16.12
CA TYR A 105 11.79 2.20 -14.68
C TYR A 105 12.70 1.35 -13.79
N ALA A 106 13.49 0.45 -14.39
CA ALA A 106 14.40 -0.42 -13.68
C ALA A 106 15.86 -0.26 -14.15
N SER A 107 16.29 0.98 -14.46
CA SER A 107 17.67 1.33 -14.84
C SER A 107 18.23 0.42 -15.94
N GLY A 108 17.47 0.20 -17.03
CA GLY A 108 17.91 -0.68 -18.12
C GLY A 108 18.18 -2.12 -17.69
N HIS A 109 17.26 -2.71 -16.95
CA HIS A 109 17.32 -4.06 -16.37
C HIS A 109 18.33 -4.25 -15.23
N CYS A 110 18.96 -3.18 -14.71
CA CYS A 110 19.85 -3.26 -13.54
C CYS A 110 19.12 -3.08 -12.20
N GLY A 111 17.82 -2.75 -12.23
CA GLY A 111 16.98 -2.56 -11.07
C GLY A 111 16.16 -3.79 -10.71
N TYR A 112 15.08 -3.56 -9.98
CA TYR A 112 14.19 -4.60 -9.46
C TYR A 112 12.73 -4.20 -9.57
N SER A 113 11.84 -5.15 -9.34
CA SER A 113 10.41 -4.89 -9.16
C SER A 113 9.92 -5.53 -7.86
N ILE A 114 9.08 -4.81 -7.11
CA ILE A 114 8.45 -5.27 -5.88
C ILE A 114 7.13 -5.93 -6.27
N ILE A 115 6.86 -7.10 -5.73
CA ILE A 115 5.58 -7.80 -5.89
C ILE A 115 4.68 -7.39 -4.73
N PHE A 116 3.60 -6.66 -5.03
CA PHE A 116 2.61 -6.23 -4.04
C PHE A 116 1.30 -7.01 -4.15
N ASP A 117 0.70 -7.31 -3.01
CA ASP A 117 -0.71 -7.64 -2.90
C ASP A 117 -1.50 -6.39 -2.51
N THR A 118 -2.19 -5.78 -3.48
CA THR A 118 -2.93 -4.53 -3.27
C THR A 118 -4.10 -4.71 -2.32
N GLU A 119 -4.68 -5.91 -2.24
CA GLU A 119 -5.78 -6.19 -1.33
C GLU A 119 -5.33 -6.13 0.14
N VAL A 120 -4.12 -6.65 0.44
CA VAL A 120 -3.53 -6.54 1.78
C VAL A 120 -3.28 -5.07 2.14
N ILE A 121 -2.77 -4.26 1.20
CA ILE A 121 -2.61 -2.82 1.39
C ILE A 121 -3.98 -2.19 1.70
N SER A 122 -4.97 -2.39 0.82
CA SER A 122 -6.31 -1.80 0.93
C SER A 122 -7.00 -2.18 2.23
N ARG A 123 -6.93 -3.46 2.61
CA ARG A 123 -7.51 -3.96 3.86
C ARG A 123 -6.84 -3.31 5.07
N SER A 124 -5.52 -3.24 5.11
CA SER A 124 -4.80 -2.65 6.24
C SER A 124 -5.17 -1.19 6.46
N PHE A 125 -5.34 -0.40 5.40
CA PHE A 125 -5.79 1.00 5.51
C PHE A 125 -7.25 1.13 5.98
N ARG A 126 -8.14 0.25 5.53
CA ARG A 126 -9.54 0.22 6.00
C ARG A 126 -9.66 -0.15 7.47
N GLU A 127 -8.96 -1.20 7.91
CA GLU A 127 -8.99 -1.69 9.29
C GLU A 127 -8.49 -0.65 10.28
N VAL A 128 -7.45 0.07 9.92
CA VAL A 128 -6.85 1.07 10.81
C VAL A 128 -7.40 2.49 10.59
N LYS A 129 -8.24 2.71 9.57
CA LYS A 129 -8.81 4.02 9.20
C LYS A 129 -7.76 5.12 9.09
N TYR A 130 -6.59 4.75 8.58
CA TYR A 130 -5.43 5.62 8.50
C TYR A 130 -5.52 6.60 7.34
N ASP A 131 -6.11 6.18 6.22
CA ASP A 131 -6.27 6.98 5.01
C ASP A 131 -7.41 6.42 4.16
N ASN A 132 -8.04 7.27 3.37
CA ASN A 132 -8.95 6.83 2.33
C ASN A 132 -8.13 6.51 1.09
N MET A 133 -8.03 5.23 0.79
CA MET A 133 -7.39 4.73 -0.42
C MET A 133 -8.42 4.23 -1.41
N ASN A 134 -8.27 4.62 -2.65
CA ASN A 134 -9.03 4.09 -3.78
C ASN A 134 -8.08 3.38 -4.73
N GLU A 135 -8.56 2.35 -5.42
CA GLU A 135 -7.75 1.63 -6.41
C GLU A 135 -8.53 1.42 -7.70
N PHE A 136 -7.85 1.55 -8.83
CA PHE A 136 -8.41 1.30 -10.16
C PHE A 136 -7.34 1.17 -11.23
N ASP A 137 -7.73 0.53 -12.34
CA ASP A 137 -6.91 0.42 -13.54
C ASP A 137 -6.97 1.72 -14.35
N VAL A 138 -5.85 2.10 -14.96
CA VAL A 138 -5.76 3.25 -15.86
C VAL A 138 -6.39 2.93 -17.21
N VAL A 139 -7.19 3.86 -17.71
CA VAL A 139 -7.77 3.82 -19.05
C VAL A 139 -6.87 4.60 -20.02
N TYR A 140 -6.44 3.94 -21.09
CA TYR A 140 -5.56 4.54 -22.10
C TYR A 140 -6.36 5.08 -23.29
N SER A 141 -6.16 6.35 -23.61
CA SER A 141 -6.91 7.03 -24.67
C SER A 141 -5.99 7.94 -25.50
N THR A 142 -6.41 8.24 -26.73
CA THR A 142 -5.79 9.26 -27.57
C THR A 142 -6.38 10.65 -27.33
N LYS A 143 -7.46 10.75 -26.55
CA LYS A 143 -8.12 12.00 -26.21
C LYS A 143 -8.13 12.19 -24.71
N LEU A 144 -8.08 13.44 -24.28
CA LEU A 144 -8.28 13.82 -22.88
C LEU A 144 -9.70 13.44 -22.43
N PRO A 145 -9.89 13.03 -21.17
CA PRO A 145 -11.21 12.82 -20.60
C PRO A 145 -11.99 14.13 -20.58
N GLN A 146 -13.25 14.09 -20.97
CA GLN A 146 -14.12 15.26 -20.93
C GLN A 146 -14.75 15.42 -19.53
N PHE A 147 -14.70 16.63 -19.01
CA PHE A 147 -15.38 16.96 -17.77
C PHE A 147 -16.84 17.32 -18.05
N ASP A 148 -17.76 16.45 -17.61
CA ASP A 148 -19.21 16.56 -17.84
C ASP A 148 -19.95 16.73 -16.52
N ILE A 149 -20.51 17.95 -16.27
CA ILE A 149 -21.25 18.26 -15.03
C ILE A 149 -22.40 17.29 -14.83
N THR A 150 -23.12 16.93 -15.89
CA THR A 150 -24.33 16.09 -15.77
C THR A 150 -24.00 14.67 -15.31
N LYS A 151 -22.81 14.19 -15.63
CA LYS A 151 -22.32 12.89 -15.15
C LYS A 151 -21.78 12.96 -13.72
N ILE A 152 -21.27 14.12 -13.31
CA ILE A 152 -20.67 14.31 -11.97
C ILE A 152 -21.75 14.51 -10.91
N MET A 153 -22.86 15.20 -11.25
CA MET A 153 -23.99 15.34 -10.36
C MET A 153 -24.63 13.97 -10.09
N GLY A 154 -24.21 13.31 -9.00
CA GLY A 154 -24.70 11.99 -8.60
C GLY A 154 -23.67 10.86 -8.69
N GLN A 155 -22.44 11.13 -9.12
CA GLN A 155 -21.35 10.15 -9.08
C GLN A 155 -20.65 10.13 -7.71
N SER A 156 -20.02 8.98 -7.42
CA SER A 156 -19.17 8.85 -6.25
C SER A 156 -17.87 9.67 -6.42
N ILE A 157 -17.23 10.05 -5.33
CA ILE A 157 -15.91 10.69 -5.33
C ILE A 157 -14.89 9.83 -6.11
N VAL A 158 -15.04 8.50 -6.07
CA VAL A 158 -14.18 7.55 -6.79
C VAL A 158 -14.30 7.71 -8.30
N ASP A 159 -15.52 7.87 -8.82
CA ASP A 159 -15.75 8.05 -10.27
C ASP A 159 -15.20 9.41 -10.74
N MET A 160 -15.31 10.43 -9.89
CA MET A 160 -14.69 11.73 -10.16
C MET A 160 -13.16 11.64 -10.17
N LEU A 161 -12.55 10.97 -9.19
CA LEU A 161 -11.11 10.73 -9.17
C LEU A 161 -10.65 9.98 -10.42
N LYS A 162 -11.38 8.95 -10.85
CA LYS A 162 -11.08 8.22 -12.09
C LYS A 162 -11.09 9.11 -13.33
N CYS A 163 -11.99 10.10 -13.38
CA CYS A 163 -12.03 11.04 -14.49
C CYS A 163 -10.71 11.82 -14.62
N PHE A 164 -10.13 12.25 -13.49
CA PHE A 164 -8.90 13.06 -13.50
C PHE A 164 -7.63 12.20 -13.53
N VAL A 165 -7.51 11.24 -12.62
CA VAL A 165 -6.26 10.48 -12.42
C VAL A 165 -6.35 9.02 -12.85
N GLY A 166 -7.43 8.63 -13.51
CA GLY A 166 -7.64 7.28 -14.07
C GLY A 166 -7.44 7.19 -15.58
N ASN A 167 -7.00 8.29 -16.23
CA ASN A 167 -6.81 8.34 -17.67
C ASN A 167 -5.35 8.68 -18.01
N LYS A 168 -4.83 8.07 -19.08
CA LYS A 168 -3.46 8.32 -19.56
C LYS A 168 -3.39 8.23 -21.07
N SER A 169 -2.40 8.88 -21.66
CA SER A 169 -2.16 8.79 -23.11
C SER A 169 -1.92 7.33 -23.53
N LYS A 170 -2.49 6.94 -24.67
CA LYS A 170 -2.32 5.61 -25.27
C LYS A 170 -0.84 5.23 -25.47
N ALA A 171 0.05 6.20 -25.59
CA ALA A 171 1.49 5.96 -25.69
C ALA A 171 2.06 5.18 -24.47
N TRP A 172 1.42 5.33 -23.30
CA TRP A 172 1.81 4.68 -22.04
C TRP A 172 1.12 3.33 -21.79
N ASN A 173 0.37 2.78 -22.75
CA ASN A 173 -0.40 1.56 -22.52
C ASN A 173 0.45 0.33 -22.12
N HIS A 174 1.74 0.37 -22.44
CA HIS A 174 2.70 -0.67 -22.05
C HIS A 174 2.93 -0.74 -20.54
N GLU A 175 2.58 0.31 -19.78
CA GLU A 175 2.69 0.30 -18.33
C GLU A 175 1.67 -0.64 -17.68
N ALA A 176 0.54 -0.94 -18.36
CA ALA A 176 -0.56 -1.75 -17.81
C ALA A 176 -0.90 -1.34 -16.37
N GLU A 177 -1.05 -0.01 -16.17
CA GLU A 177 -0.99 0.63 -14.87
C GLU A 177 -2.24 0.36 -14.02
N HIS A 178 -2.00 0.03 -12.76
CA HIS A 178 -2.96 -0.01 -11.66
C HIS A 178 -2.56 1.03 -10.61
N ARG A 179 -3.48 1.88 -10.19
CA ARG A 179 -3.22 2.99 -9.27
C ARG A 179 -3.84 2.77 -7.91
N LEU A 180 -3.04 3.00 -6.86
CA LEU A 180 -3.53 3.25 -5.51
C LEU A 180 -3.52 4.76 -5.31
N VAL A 181 -4.69 5.34 -5.06
CA VAL A 181 -4.88 6.79 -4.94
C VAL A 181 -5.24 7.13 -3.50
N PHE A 182 -4.44 7.99 -2.88
CA PHE A 182 -4.53 8.43 -1.49
C PHE A 182 -4.98 9.88 -1.42
N GLU A 183 -5.57 10.30 -0.31
CA GLU A 183 -6.03 11.69 -0.12
C GLU A 183 -4.91 12.73 -0.27
N LYS A 184 -3.69 12.38 0.17
CA LYS A 184 -2.52 13.27 0.09
C LYS A 184 -1.29 12.53 -0.42
N GLY A 185 -0.55 13.19 -1.31
CA GLY A 185 0.77 12.78 -1.78
C GLY A 185 1.91 13.47 -1.04
N GLY A 186 3.14 13.23 -1.51
CA GLY A 186 4.35 13.85 -1.00
C GLY A 186 4.76 13.33 0.39
N ARG A 187 4.34 12.14 0.79
CA ARG A 187 4.55 11.61 2.14
C ARG A 187 4.94 10.14 2.16
N ARG A 188 5.47 9.73 3.29
CA ARG A 188 5.77 8.33 3.60
C ARG A 188 4.58 7.70 4.32
N LEU A 189 4.20 6.48 3.93
CA LEU A 189 3.13 5.72 4.56
C LEU A 189 3.64 4.35 4.99
N LYS A 190 3.36 3.97 6.23
CA LYS A 190 3.60 2.62 6.72
C LYS A 190 2.53 1.69 6.16
N ILE A 191 2.93 0.51 5.68
CA ILE A 191 2.04 -0.52 5.13
C ILE A 191 2.13 -1.80 5.95
N ASP A 192 1.16 -2.69 5.78
CA ASP A 192 1.30 -4.06 6.25
C ASP A 192 2.44 -4.75 5.48
N TYR A 193 3.49 -5.20 6.18
CA TYR A 193 4.64 -5.85 5.57
C TYR A 193 4.26 -7.08 4.74
N ARG A 194 3.14 -7.75 5.06
CA ARG A 194 2.60 -8.91 4.34
C ARG A 194 2.08 -8.56 2.95
N ALA A 195 1.93 -7.26 2.66
CA ALA A 195 1.60 -6.79 1.31
C ALA A 195 2.75 -6.97 0.32
N ILE A 196 4.00 -7.00 0.79
CA ILE A 196 5.17 -7.32 -0.02
C ILE A 196 5.25 -8.85 -0.14
N LYS A 197 5.01 -9.38 -1.35
CA LYS A 197 5.05 -10.81 -1.62
C LYS A 197 6.42 -11.30 -2.11
N GLY A 198 7.26 -10.40 -2.58
CA GLY A 198 8.58 -10.75 -3.08
C GLY A 198 9.18 -9.70 -3.99
N PHE A 199 10.23 -10.12 -4.69
CA PHE A 199 10.98 -9.28 -5.61
C PHE A 199 11.27 -10.00 -6.92
N VAL A 200 11.20 -9.24 -8.02
CA VAL A 200 11.72 -9.66 -9.32
C VAL A 200 12.98 -8.84 -9.61
N PHE A 201 14.08 -9.47 -9.83
CA PHE A 201 15.35 -8.82 -10.16
C PHE A 201 15.54 -8.70 -11.68
N GLY A 202 16.05 -7.58 -12.11
CA GLY A 202 16.37 -7.34 -13.52
C GLY A 202 17.44 -8.30 -14.02
N SER A 203 17.45 -8.57 -15.32
CA SER A 203 18.39 -9.51 -15.94
C SER A 203 19.87 -9.12 -15.76
N ARG A 204 20.13 -7.81 -15.59
CA ARG A 204 21.48 -7.22 -15.45
C ARG A 204 21.77 -6.72 -14.03
N MET A 205 20.89 -6.99 -13.07
CA MET A 205 21.12 -6.60 -11.68
C MET A 205 22.32 -7.34 -11.11
N ALA A 206 23.19 -6.63 -10.38
CA ALA A 206 24.37 -7.18 -9.76
C ALA A 206 24.02 -8.23 -8.70
N GLU A 207 24.80 -9.30 -8.62
CA GLU A 207 24.54 -10.39 -7.66
C GLU A 207 24.72 -9.94 -6.22
N GLU A 208 25.60 -8.97 -5.96
CA GLU A 208 25.83 -8.35 -4.65
C GLU A 208 24.58 -7.58 -4.18
N ASP A 209 23.87 -6.92 -5.09
CA ASP A 209 22.64 -6.19 -4.77
C ASP A 209 21.47 -7.17 -4.53
N ILE A 210 21.40 -8.26 -5.30
CA ILE A 210 20.43 -9.33 -5.07
C ILE A 210 20.66 -9.95 -3.68
N ASP A 211 21.91 -10.25 -3.35
CA ASP A 211 22.30 -10.84 -2.08
C ASP A 211 21.98 -9.90 -0.91
N PHE A 212 22.30 -8.62 -1.05
CA PHE A 212 21.98 -7.57 -0.08
C PHE A 212 20.46 -7.49 0.19
N MET A 213 19.62 -7.50 -0.87
CA MET A 213 18.18 -7.48 -0.72
C MET A 213 17.65 -8.73 -0.03
N MET A 214 18.05 -9.93 -0.47
CA MET A 214 17.59 -11.18 0.16
C MET A 214 17.94 -11.23 1.64
N LYS A 215 19.15 -10.77 2.02
CA LYS A 215 19.57 -10.68 3.41
C LYS A 215 18.76 -9.67 4.20
N THR A 216 18.51 -8.47 3.65
CA THR A 216 17.75 -7.40 4.31
C THR A 216 16.30 -7.81 4.62
N PHE A 217 15.70 -8.60 3.72
CA PHE A 217 14.30 -9.02 3.86
C PHE A 217 14.13 -10.46 4.37
N SER A 218 15.16 -11.05 4.92
CA SER A 218 15.11 -12.39 5.54
C SER A 218 14.01 -12.48 6.62
N GLY A 219 13.38 -13.64 6.76
CA GLY A 219 12.31 -13.90 7.73
C GLY A 219 10.92 -13.41 7.34
N ARG A 220 10.76 -12.81 6.14
CA ARG A 220 9.46 -12.29 5.65
C ARG A 220 8.70 -13.26 4.75
N ASP A 221 9.24 -14.45 4.47
CA ASP A 221 8.63 -15.46 3.60
C ASP A 221 8.31 -14.93 2.19
N LEU A 222 9.34 -14.38 1.52
CA LEU A 222 9.21 -13.70 0.24
C LEU A 222 9.57 -14.60 -0.94
N GLU A 223 8.89 -14.36 -2.08
CA GLU A 223 9.24 -14.98 -3.35
C GLU A 223 10.29 -14.15 -4.09
N TYR A 224 11.27 -14.84 -4.69
CA TYR A 224 12.33 -14.22 -5.49
C TYR A 224 12.35 -14.78 -6.90
N SER A 225 12.47 -13.88 -7.88
CA SER A 225 12.62 -14.25 -9.29
C SER A 225 13.60 -13.31 -9.97
N LYS A 226 14.19 -13.75 -11.10
CA LYS A 226 15.02 -12.93 -11.96
C LYS A 226 14.49 -12.96 -13.38
N ILE A 227 14.49 -11.81 -14.06
CA ILE A 227 14.18 -11.73 -15.48
C ILE A 227 15.28 -12.40 -16.30
N VAL A 228 14.87 -13.24 -17.22
CA VAL A 228 15.75 -13.87 -18.22
C VAL A 228 15.10 -13.75 -19.59
N LEU A 229 15.92 -13.67 -20.63
CA LEU A 229 15.43 -13.77 -22.00
C LEU A 229 15.09 -15.22 -22.34
N LYS A 230 13.96 -15.43 -22.98
CA LYS A 230 13.61 -16.70 -23.56
C LYS A 230 14.55 -16.99 -24.74
N GLU A 231 15.01 -18.23 -24.85
CA GLU A 231 15.90 -18.64 -25.91
C GLU A 231 15.29 -18.34 -27.29
N ASN A 232 16.08 -17.74 -28.17
CA ASN A 232 15.69 -17.35 -29.53
C ASN A 232 14.45 -16.42 -29.60
N SER A 233 14.20 -15.59 -28.58
CA SER A 233 13.06 -14.69 -28.50
C SER A 233 13.46 -13.40 -27.78
N TYR A 234 12.70 -12.31 -28.04
CA TYR A 234 12.75 -11.07 -27.23
C TYR A 234 11.87 -11.17 -25.96
N GLU A 235 11.13 -12.28 -25.81
CA GLU A 235 10.22 -12.47 -24.68
C GLU A 235 11.00 -12.62 -23.36
N LEU A 236 10.55 -11.87 -22.35
CA LEU A 236 11.08 -11.95 -20.99
C LEU A 236 10.32 -13.01 -20.17
N LEU A 237 11.05 -13.81 -19.44
CA LEU A 237 10.51 -14.84 -18.54
C LEU A 237 10.97 -14.59 -17.10
N LEU A 238 10.13 -15.00 -16.15
CA LEU A 238 10.49 -15.02 -14.72
C LEU A 238 11.10 -16.37 -14.37
N LYS A 239 12.35 -16.37 -13.98
CA LYS A 239 13.04 -17.54 -13.42
C LYS A 239 13.03 -17.45 -11.91
N LYS A 240 12.34 -18.38 -11.23
CA LYS A 240 12.36 -18.46 -9.77
C LYS A 240 13.77 -18.63 -9.22
N LEU A 241 14.08 -17.91 -8.16
CA LEU A 241 15.31 -18.04 -7.40
C LEU A 241 14.98 -18.62 -6.02
N LYS A 242 15.93 -19.42 -5.51
CA LYS A 242 15.85 -19.90 -4.13
C LYS A 242 16.30 -18.79 -3.19
N ASP A 243 15.60 -18.63 -2.08
CA ASP A 243 16.05 -17.74 -1.00
C ASP A 243 17.43 -18.20 -0.49
N ARG A 244 18.35 -17.26 -0.39
CA ARG A 244 19.74 -17.51 0.06
C ARG A 244 19.87 -17.43 1.58
N TYR A 245 18.88 -16.81 2.25
CA TYR A 245 18.87 -16.53 3.70
C TYR A 245 17.59 -17.06 4.37
N PRO A 246 17.24 -18.34 4.18
CA PRO A 246 16.08 -18.91 4.84
C PRO A 246 16.32 -18.92 6.35
N THR A 247 15.30 -18.57 7.14
CA THR A 247 15.36 -18.58 8.60
C THR A 247 14.02 -18.98 9.19
N ASP A 248 14.06 -19.65 10.33
CA ASP A 248 12.87 -19.97 11.14
C ASP A 248 12.42 -18.77 11.99
N GLU A 249 13.29 -17.74 12.12
CA GLU A 249 12.98 -16.52 12.81
C GLU A 249 12.08 -15.64 11.93
N LYS A 250 10.81 -15.57 12.28
CA LYS A 250 9.84 -14.75 11.55
C LYS A 250 10.09 -13.26 11.80
N TYR A 251 9.96 -12.49 10.76
CA TYR A 251 10.05 -11.03 10.83
C TYR A 251 9.05 -10.45 11.83
N CYS A 252 9.50 -9.46 12.58
CA CYS A 252 8.69 -8.69 13.52
C CYS A 252 8.81 -7.20 13.18
N PRO A 253 7.72 -6.54 12.71
CA PRO A 253 7.79 -5.15 12.20
C PRO A 253 8.04 -4.12 13.30
N ASN A 254 7.75 -4.44 14.55
CA ASN A 254 7.89 -3.54 15.67
C ASN A 254 8.48 -4.27 16.88
N LYS A 255 9.33 -3.56 17.63
CA LYS A 255 9.75 -4.04 18.95
C LYS A 255 8.67 -3.65 19.96
N VAL A 256 7.73 -4.55 20.22
CA VAL A 256 6.65 -4.36 21.18
C VAL A 256 7.16 -4.75 22.57
N GLU A 257 7.21 -3.77 23.47
CA GLU A 257 7.57 -4.02 24.87
C GLU A 257 6.29 -4.20 25.69
N TYR A 258 6.24 -5.26 26.48
CA TYR A 258 5.18 -5.51 27.44
C TYR A 258 5.72 -6.26 28.65
N ASN A 259 5.06 -6.08 29.80
CA ASN A 259 5.35 -6.82 31.02
C ASN A 259 4.24 -7.86 31.25
N LEU A 260 4.55 -9.13 31.01
CA LEU A 260 3.60 -10.24 31.14
C LEU A 260 3.01 -10.33 32.55
N GLU A 261 3.84 -10.17 33.59
CA GLU A 261 3.39 -10.26 34.99
C GLU A 261 2.41 -9.14 35.33
N GLU A 262 2.69 -7.93 34.85
CA GLU A 262 1.80 -6.79 35.06
C GLU A 262 0.45 -6.98 34.37
N LEU A 263 0.46 -7.45 33.13
CA LEU A 263 -0.76 -7.75 32.37
C LEU A 263 -1.62 -8.83 33.08
N LEU A 264 -0.99 -9.92 33.53
CA LEU A 264 -1.67 -10.99 34.24
C LEU A 264 -2.18 -10.54 35.63
N MET A 265 -1.42 -9.69 36.33
CA MET A 265 -1.83 -9.13 37.62
C MET A 265 -3.04 -8.19 37.44
N ASN A 266 -3.00 -7.33 36.46
CA ASN A 266 -4.11 -6.40 36.17
C ASN A 266 -5.39 -7.19 35.80
N GLU A 267 -5.27 -8.23 34.98
CA GLU A 267 -6.37 -9.10 34.62
C GLU A 267 -6.94 -9.85 35.85
N LYS A 268 -6.09 -10.33 36.76
CA LYS A 268 -6.49 -10.95 37.99
C LYS A 268 -7.24 -9.99 38.94
N ILE A 269 -6.83 -8.72 39.02
CA ILE A 269 -7.48 -7.70 39.89
C ILE A 269 -8.94 -7.51 39.48
N VAL A 270 -9.27 -7.61 38.18
CA VAL A 270 -10.66 -7.53 37.70
C VAL A 270 -11.41 -8.85 37.67
N GLY A 271 -10.88 -9.87 38.35
CA GLY A 271 -11.52 -11.19 38.50
C GLY A 271 -11.23 -12.17 37.37
N GLY A 272 -10.23 -11.90 36.53
CA GLY A 272 -9.86 -12.78 35.43
C GLY A 272 -9.06 -14.01 35.86
N VAL A 273 -8.87 -14.92 34.91
CA VAL A 273 -8.24 -16.24 35.08
C VAL A 273 -6.92 -16.40 34.30
N GLY A 274 -6.30 -15.31 33.91
CA GLY A 274 -5.13 -15.27 33.01
C GLY A 274 -3.96 -16.13 33.47
N TYR A 275 -3.70 -16.22 34.78
CA TYR A 275 -2.64 -17.08 35.29
C TYR A 275 -2.86 -18.58 34.96
N LYS A 276 -4.12 -19.04 34.88
CA LYS A 276 -4.44 -20.41 34.46
C LYS A 276 -4.03 -20.66 33.00
N TYR A 277 -4.06 -19.62 32.17
CA TYR A 277 -3.75 -19.67 30.74
C TYR A 277 -2.43 -19.03 30.38
N ARG A 278 -1.50 -18.85 31.33
CA ARG A 278 -0.25 -18.12 31.18
C ARG A 278 0.50 -18.42 29.88
N ASN A 279 0.71 -19.70 29.55
CA ASN A 279 1.46 -20.12 28.37
C ASN A 279 0.76 -19.69 27.07
N PHE A 280 -0.56 -19.77 27.04
CA PHE A 280 -1.36 -19.32 25.89
C PHE A 280 -1.40 -17.80 25.80
N VAL A 281 -1.43 -17.07 26.92
CA VAL A 281 -1.30 -15.62 26.95
C VAL A 281 0.04 -15.19 26.37
N GLU A 282 1.14 -15.84 26.77
CA GLU A 282 2.46 -15.55 26.25
C GLU A 282 2.56 -15.81 24.74
N ALA A 283 2.02 -16.94 24.26
CA ALA A 283 1.96 -17.25 22.83
C ALA A 283 1.13 -16.21 22.07
N ALA A 284 -0.06 -15.87 22.57
CA ALA A 284 -0.93 -14.86 21.97
C ALA A 284 -0.29 -13.48 21.90
N LEU A 285 0.38 -13.04 22.96
CA LEU A 285 1.12 -11.77 22.98
C LEU A 285 2.25 -11.75 21.97
N LYS A 286 2.97 -12.86 21.80
CA LYS A 286 4.02 -13.01 20.80
C LYS A 286 3.49 -12.89 19.38
N GLU A 287 2.32 -13.47 19.08
CA GLU A 287 1.66 -13.34 17.79
C GLU A 287 1.17 -11.90 17.54
N VAL A 288 0.47 -11.31 18.52
CA VAL A 288 -0.04 -9.93 18.41
C VAL A 288 1.11 -8.92 18.24
N SER A 289 2.26 -9.16 18.87
CA SER A 289 3.44 -8.32 18.74
C SER A 289 4.02 -8.28 17.31
N ARG A 290 3.68 -9.27 16.49
CA ARG A 290 4.07 -9.33 15.06
C ARG A 290 3.05 -8.71 14.12
N GLU A 291 1.86 -8.36 14.65
CA GLU A 291 0.85 -7.74 13.81
C GLU A 291 1.28 -6.33 13.38
N PRO A 292 1.00 -5.96 12.12
CA PRO A 292 1.34 -4.64 11.60
C PRO A 292 0.76 -3.52 12.47
N PHE A 293 1.52 -2.45 12.57
CA PHE A 293 1.16 -1.23 13.31
C PHE A 293 1.08 -1.36 14.83
N VAL A 294 1.16 -2.55 15.41
CA VAL A 294 1.17 -2.74 16.88
C VAL A 294 2.46 -2.20 17.48
N ILE A 295 2.35 -1.30 18.47
CA ILE A 295 3.50 -0.67 19.16
C ILE A 295 3.51 -0.94 20.66
N GLY A 296 2.46 -1.51 21.21
CA GLY A 296 2.36 -1.85 22.62
C GLY A 296 1.14 -2.68 22.92
N ILE A 297 1.11 -3.28 24.09
CA ILE A 297 -0.05 -4.01 24.64
C ILE A 297 -0.65 -3.13 25.74
N ASP A 298 -1.96 -2.95 25.71
CA ASP A 298 -2.69 -2.17 26.71
C ASP A 298 -3.20 -3.08 27.84
N HIS A 299 -4.05 -4.03 27.51
CA HIS A 299 -4.56 -5.02 28.47
C HIS A 299 -4.98 -6.32 27.79
N ILE A 300 -5.19 -7.33 28.60
CA ILE A 300 -5.68 -8.65 28.19
C ILE A 300 -6.96 -9.00 28.97
N VAL A 301 -7.80 -9.84 28.36
CA VAL A 301 -8.97 -10.45 29.01
C VAL A 301 -9.01 -11.91 28.60
N VAL A 302 -8.97 -12.83 29.57
CA VAL A 302 -9.09 -14.25 29.32
C VAL A 302 -10.53 -14.69 29.60
N ARG A 303 -11.17 -15.25 28.60
CA ARG A 303 -12.52 -15.82 28.69
C ARG A 303 -12.40 -17.31 28.82
N ASP A 304 -12.72 -17.81 30.02
CA ASP A 304 -12.69 -19.23 30.34
C ASP A 304 -14.05 -19.91 30.03
N ASP A 305 -14.40 -19.91 28.72
CA ASP A 305 -15.52 -20.70 28.24
C ASP A 305 -15.05 -22.15 28.11
N GLN A 306 -15.74 -23.09 28.80
CA GLN A 306 -15.36 -24.50 28.81
C GLN A 306 -15.29 -25.13 27.41
N LYS A 307 -16.00 -24.56 26.45
CA LYS A 307 -16.05 -25.05 25.06
C LYS A 307 -15.10 -24.33 24.15
N TYR A 308 -14.93 -23.02 24.33
CA TYR A 308 -14.16 -22.17 23.45
C TYR A 308 -13.39 -21.11 24.25
N PRO A 309 -12.38 -21.49 25.03
CA PRO A 309 -11.58 -20.52 25.77
C PRO A 309 -10.83 -19.61 24.76
N ASN A 310 -10.88 -18.31 25.00
CA ASN A 310 -10.17 -17.36 24.17
C ASN A 310 -9.51 -16.25 24.97
N ILE A 311 -8.48 -15.65 24.39
CA ILE A 311 -7.73 -14.53 24.95
C ILE A 311 -7.99 -13.31 24.06
N VAL A 312 -8.52 -12.27 24.66
CA VAL A 312 -8.71 -10.96 24.01
C VAL A 312 -7.57 -10.05 24.42
N ILE A 313 -6.89 -9.49 23.42
CA ILE A 313 -5.76 -8.58 23.60
C ILE A 313 -6.10 -7.23 22.97
N TRP A 314 -5.98 -6.17 23.77
CA TRP A 314 -6.07 -4.81 23.27
C TRP A 314 -4.67 -4.26 23.09
N ALA A 315 -4.30 -4.02 21.83
CA ALA A 315 -2.98 -3.53 21.47
C ALA A 315 -3.05 -2.06 21.03
N LYS A 316 -2.04 -1.30 21.45
CA LYS A 316 -1.81 0.07 20.97
C LYS A 316 -1.26 0.01 19.55
N ILE A 317 -1.78 0.86 18.67
CA ILE A 317 -1.30 0.95 17.29
C ILE A 317 -0.71 2.31 17.02
N ASN A 318 0.44 2.33 16.29
CA ASN A 318 1.08 3.56 15.86
C ASN A 318 0.36 4.10 14.63
N GLN A 319 -0.37 5.21 14.86
CA GLN A 319 -0.98 5.97 13.78
C GLN A 319 -1.10 7.42 14.22
N GLU A 320 -0.48 8.28 13.44
CA GLU A 320 -0.42 9.71 13.72
C GLU A 320 -1.79 10.41 13.71
N ASP A 321 -2.81 9.81 13.03
CA ASP A 321 -4.12 10.45 12.81
C ASP A 321 -5.33 9.53 13.12
N THR A 322 -5.20 8.55 14.03
CA THR A 322 -6.31 7.63 14.27
C THR A 322 -7.21 8.04 15.43
N TYR A 323 -8.53 8.04 15.18
CA TYR A 323 -9.54 8.13 16.23
C TYR A 323 -9.63 6.87 17.12
N ARG A 324 -8.91 5.78 16.75
CA ARG A 324 -8.90 4.50 17.47
C ARG A 324 -7.48 4.06 17.72
N PRO A 325 -6.86 4.51 18.82
CA PRO A 325 -5.47 4.16 19.15
C PRO A 325 -5.28 2.69 19.56
N PHE A 326 -6.36 1.93 19.64
CA PHE A 326 -6.34 0.52 20.06
C PHE A 326 -6.99 -0.37 19.01
N ARG A 327 -6.39 -1.56 18.83
CA ARG A 327 -6.93 -2.65 18.03
C ARG A 327 -7.14 -3.87 18.93
N LYS A 328 -8.29 -4.52 18.78
CA LYS A 328 -8.64 -5.75 19.47
C LYS A 328 -8.18 -6.95 18.66
N PHE A 329 -7.55 -7.90 19.33
CA PHE A 329 -7.19 -9.20 18.79
C PHE A 329 -7.84 -10.29 19.65
N GLU A 330 -8.23 -11.39 19.01
CA GLU A 330 -8.73 -12.58 19.68
C GLU A 330 -7.84 -13.77 19.33
N TYR A 331 -7.42 -14.52 20.35
CA TYR A 331 -6.61 -15.72 20.20
C TYR A 331 -7.41 -16.93 20.67
N ASP A 332 -7.56 -17.92 19.79
CA ASP A 332 -8.20 -19.20 20.10
C ASP A 332 -7.21 -20.09 20.83
N VAL A 333 -7.55 -20.48 22.06
CA VAL A 333 -6.69 -21.32 22.90
C VAL A 333 -6.67 -22.78 22.43
N VAL A 334 -7.75 -23.25 21.80
CA VAL A 334 -7.85 -24.63 21.31
C VAL A 334 -7.08 -24.80 20.00
N GLU A 335 -7.21 -23.86 19.10
CA GLU A 335 -6.54 -23.86 17.79
C GLU A 335 -5.13 -23.24 17.84
N GLU A 336 -4.76 -22.67 18.99
CA GLU A 336 -3.47 -21.99 19.22
C GLU A 336 -3.10 -20.95 18.16
N LYS A 337 -4.08 -20.12 17.75
CA LYS A 337 -3.89 -19.10 16.70
C LYS A 337 -4.75 -17.86 16.90
N LEU A 338 -4.32 -16.75 16.29
CA LEU A 338 -5.16 -15.55 16.18
C LEU A 338 -6.38 -15.85 15.31
N ILE A 339 -7.55 -15.43 15.81
CA ILE A 339 -8.79 -15.49 15.06
C ILE A 339 -8.77 -14.30 14.08
N ALA A 340 -8.92 -14.59 12.78
CA ALA A 340 -9.08 -13.52 11.79
C ALA A 340 -10.33 -12.70 12.14
N ASN A 341 -10.20 -11.38 12.24
CA ASN A 341 -11.35 -10.52 12.40
C ASN A 341 -12.30 -10.76 11.22
N LYS A 342 -13.49 -11.26 11.54
CA LYS A 342 -14.61 -11.26 10.59
C LYS A 342 -15.10 -9.81 10.56
N ASP A 343 -14.91 -9.13 9.41
CA ASP A 343 -15.51 -7.83 9.12
C ASP A 343 -17.02 -7.86 9.25
#